data_d535261405172398248e380fbeedc8bd
#
_entry.id   d535261405172398248e380fbeedc8bd
#
_cell.length_a   1.000
_cell.length_b   1.000
_cell.length_c   1.000
_cell.angle_alpha   90.00
_cell.angle_beta   90.00
_cell.angle_gamma   90.00
#
_symmetry.space_group_name_H-M   'P 1'
#
loop_
_entity.id
_entity.type
_entity.pdbx_description
1 polymer ?
#
loop_
_entity_poly.entity_id
_entity_poly.type
_entity_poly.pdbx_seq_one_letter_code
_entity_poly.pdbx_strand_id
1 'polypeptide(L)'
;METAVDLAEALDKMLASDHEFLTASEAAAFAGTLERASRKLDALKVAVVDVVDRNGLYAEDGHRSAKTWLAFTCRISTGEAHRRVFVRKNVSHP
;
A
#
# COMPACT_ATOMS: atom_id res chain seq x y z
N MET A 1 11.18 -8.50 6.19
CA MET A 1 9.91 -8.96 5.59
C MET A 1 8.94 -9.55 6.61
N GLU A 2 9.44 -10.00 7.74
CA GLU A 2 8.59 -10.51 8.83
C GLU A 2 7.58 -9.45 9.31
N THR A 3 7.99 -8.20 9.41
CA THR A 3 7.13 -7.10 9.85
C THR A 3 5.94 -6.90 8.89
N ALA A 4 6.15 -7.09 7.58
CA ALA A 4 5.07 -6.98 6.60
C ALA A 4 4.06 -8.10 6.75
N VAL A 5 4.53 -9.33 7.02
CA VAL A 5 3.66 -10.48 7.29
C VAL A 5 2.86 -10.24 8.55
N ASP A 6 3.51 -9.72 9.60
CA ASP A 6 2.86 -9.41 10.88
C ASP A 6 1.76 -8.35 10.71
N LEU A 7 2.01 -7.36 9.86
CA LEU A 7 1.01 -6.33 9.55
C LEU A 7 -0.21 -6.95 8.89
N ALA A 8 0.00 -7.81 7.88
CA ALA A 8 -1.09 -8.46 7.17
C ALA A 8 -1.92 -9.33 8.10
N GLU A 9 -1.27 -10.10 8.99
CA GLU A 9 -1.96 -10.93 9.98
C GLU A 9 -2.76 -10.09 10.96
N ALA A 10 -2.22 -8.95 11.40
CA ALA A 10 -2.93 -8.04 12.30
C ALA A 10 -4.19 -7.48 11.62
N LEU A 11 -4.09 -7.11 10.35
CA LEU A 11 -5.23 -6.62 9.59
C LEU A 11 -6.29 -7.69 9.42
N ASP A 12 -5.88 -8.94 9.16
CA ASP A 12 -6.80 -10.07 9.05
C ASP A 12 -7.57 -10.28 10.35
N LYS A 13 -6.89 -10.20 11.48
CA LYS A 13 -7.52 -10.32 12.79
C LYS A 13 -8.53 -9.20 13.05
N MET A 14 -8.17 -7.98 12.66
CA MET A 14 -9.07 -6.83 12.80
C MET A 14 -10.31 -6.99 11.93
N LEU A 15 -10.14 -7.49 10.69
CA LEU A 15 -11.26 -7.73 9.79
C LEU A 15 -12.19 -8.82 10.30
N ALA A 16 -11.63 -9.83 10.98
CA ALA A 16 -12.40 -10.93 11.53
C ALA A 16 -13.12 -10.58 12.84
N SER A 17 -12.73 -9.47 13.51
CA SER A 17 -13.35 -9.07 14.76
C SER A 17 -14.75 -8.48 14.55
N ASP A 18 -15.56 -8.50 15.61
CA ASP A 18 -16.92 -8.02 15.54
C ASP A 18 -16.97 -6.51 15.81
N HIS A 19 -17.17 -5.74 14.76
CA HIS A 19 -17.20 -4.28 14.82
C HIS A 19 -18.54 -3.71 15.28
N GLU A 20 -19.58 -4.52 15.28
CA GLU A 20 -20.93 -4.06 15.62
C GLU A 20 -21.07 -3.67 17.10
N PHE A 21 -20.18 -4.16 17.94
CA PHE A 21 -20.19 -3.85 19.37
C PHE A 21 -19.44 -2.56 19.75
N LEU A 22 -18.85 -1.87 18.77
CA LEU A 22 -18.20 -0.59 19.04
C LEU A 22 -19.23 0.48 19.35
N THR A 23 -18.95 1.31 20.35
CA THR A 23 -19.75 2.53 20.57
C THR A 23 -19.43 3.52 19.45
N ALA A 24 -20.29 4.52 19.28
CA ALA A 24 -20.04 5.57 18.28
C ALA A 24 -18.71 6.28 18.53
N SER A 25 -18.38 6.53 19.79
CA SER A 25 -17.11 7.17 20.17
C SER A 25 -15.90 6.28 19.83
N GLU A 26 -16.01 4.98 20.15
CA GLU A 26 -14.95 4.02 19.84
C GLU A 26 -14.77 3.86 18.33
N ALA A 27 -15.86 3.79 17.60
CA ALA A 27 -15.83 3.67 16.13
C ALA A 27 -15.18 4.91 15.50
N ALA A 28 -15.49 6.11 15.99
CA ALA A 28 -14.89 7.34 15.48
C ALA A 28 -13.38 7.37 15.75
N ALA A 29 -12.96 6.99 16.95
CA ALA A 29 -11.55 6.93 17.31
C ALA A 29 -10.80 5.89 16.46
N PHE A 30 -11.42 4.74 16.26
CA PHE A 30 -10.85 3.66 15.42
C PHE A 30 -10.72 4.11 13.97
N ALA A 31 -11.73 4.78 13.43
CA ALA A 31 -11.70 5.32 12.07
C ALA A 31 -10.54 6.30 11.89
N GLY A 32 -10.30 7.18 12.86
CA GLY A 32 -9.17 8.11 12.82
C GLY A 32 -7.82 7.39 12.83
N THR A 33 -7.70 6.34 13.63
CA THR A 33 -6.49 5.53 13.69
C THR A 33 -6.26 4.80 12.37
N LEU A 34 -7.31 4.25 11.78
CA LEU A 34 -7.23 3.56 10.49
C LEU A 34 -6.82 4.54 9.38
N GLU A 35 -7.34 5.76 9.40
CA GLU A 35 -6.97 6.76 8.40
C GLU A 35 -5.50 7.12 8.49
N ARG A 36 -4.97 7.30 9.69
CA ARG A 36 -3.55 7.57 9.89
C ARG A 36 -2.69 6.39 9.44
N ALA A 37 -3.11 5.17 9.76
CA ALA A 37 -2.41 3.97 9.34
C ALA A 37 -2.43 3.81 7.82
N SER A 38 -3.55 4.15 7.19
CA SER A 38 -3.71 4.10 5.74
C SER A 38 -2.72 5.05 5.05
N ARG A 39 -2.55 6.26 5.57
CA ARG A 39 -1.59 7.21 5.01
C ARG A 39 -0.15 6.71 5.12
N LYS A 40 0.20 6.12 6.25
CA LYS A 40 1.53 5.53 6.43
C LYS A 40 1.75 4.35 5.48
N LEU A 41 0.72 3.54 5.29
CA LEU A 41 0.77 2.41 4.37
C LEU A 41 0.98 2.89 2.93
N ASP A 42 0.27 3.94 2.52
CA ASP A 42 0.43 4.53 1.19
C ASP A 42 1.85 5.05 0.97
N ALA A 43 2.43 5.69 1.98
CA ALA A 43 3.81 6.17 1.91
C ALA A 43 4.80 5.02 1.74
N LEU A 44 4.57 3.90 2.43
CA LEU A 44 5.39 2.70 2.28
C LEU A 44 5.27 2.10 0.88
N LYS A 45 4.05 2.07 0.34
CA LYS A 45 3.81 1.58 -1.03
C LYS A 45 4.60 2.39 -2.04
N VAL A 46 4.59 3.72 -1.90
CA VAL A 46 5.35 4.61 -2.78
C VAL A 46 6.85 4.33 -2.67
N ALA A 47 7.36 4.18 -1.45
CA ALA A 47 8.76 3.89 -1.22
C ALA A 47 9.19 2.57 -1.85
N VAL A 48 8.37 1.54 -1.75
CA VAL A 48 8.65 0.22 -2.33
C VAL A 48 8.65 0.30 -3.86
N VAL A 49 7.70 1.02 -4.45
CA VAL A 49 7.65 1.22 -5.89
C VAL A 49 8.92 1.92 -6.38
N ASP A 50 9.42 2.89 -5.61
CA ASP A 50 10.67 3.57 -5.93
C ASP A 50 11.86 2.61 -5.98
N VAL A 51 11.94 1.68 -5.02
CA VAL A 51 12.99 0.67 -5.00
C VAL A 51 12.91 -0.22 -6.24
N VAL A 52 11.70 -0.69 -6.60
CA VAL A 52 11.48 -1.52 -7.78
C VAL A 52 11.89 -0.78 -9.04
N ASP A 53 11.50 0.49 -9.15
CA ASP A 53 11.80 1.31 -10.33
C ASP A 53 13.30 1.52 -10.48
N ARG A 54 14.00 1.84 -9.40
CA ARG A 54 15.44 2.07 -9.42
C ARG A 54 16.25 0.82 -9.74
N ASN A 55 15.79 -0.34 -9.28
CA ASN A 55 16.51 -1.60 -9.46
C ASN A 55 16.14 -2.33 -10.76
N GLY A 56 15.12 -1.85 -11.47
CA GLY A 56 14.71 -2.46 -12.72
C GLY A 56 14.12 -3.85 -12.57
N LEU A 57 13.60 -4.19 -11.40
CA LEU A 57 13.02 -5.52 -11.12
C LEU A 57 11.85 -5.84 -12.05
N TYR A 58 11.09 -4.83 -12.45
CA TYR A 58 9.99 -5.02 -13.38
C TYR A 58 10.47 -5.59 -14.72
N ALA A 59 11.67 -5.20 -15.16
CA ALA A 59 12.26 -5.68 -16.42
C ALA A 59 12.70 -7.14 -16.29
N GLU A 60 13.22 -7.52 -15.13
CA GLU A 60 13.61 -8.92 -14.86
C GLU A 60 12.41 -9.85 -14.91
N ASP A 61 11.24 -9.36 -14.49
CA ASP A 61 9.99 -10.11 -14.52
C ASP A 61 9.29 -10.02 -15.88
N GLY A 62 9.92 -9.40 -16.88
CA GLY A 62 9.37 -9.31 -18.23
C GLY A 62 8.38 -8.17 -18.45
N HIS A 63 8.25 -7.26 -17.51
CA HIS A 63 7.36 -6.11 -17.64
C HIS A 63 8.09 -4.90 -18.22
N ARG A 64 7.35 -4.07 -18.93
CA ARG A 64 7.91 -2.89 -19.59
C ARG A 64 8.10 -1.69 -18.69
N SER A 65 7.42 -1.69 -17.54
CA SER A 65 7.47 -0.55 -16.62
C SER A 65 7.11 -0.98 -15.22
N ALA A 66 7.49 -0.17 -14.24
CA ALA A 66 7.10 -0.38 -12.85
C ALA A 66 5.58 -0.37 -12.70
N LYS A 67 4.87 0.43 -13.50
CA LYS A 67 3.42 0.48 -13.50
C LYS A 67 2.81 -0.87 -13.85
N THR A 68 3.27 -1.49 -14.94
CA THR A 68 2.76 -2.78 -15.39
C THR A 68 3.11 -3.88 -14.39
N TRP A 69 4.34 -3.88 -13.89
CA TRP A 69 4.77 -4.81 -12.87
C TRP A 69 3.91 -4.72 -11.62
N LEU A 70 3.65 -3.49 -11.15
CA LEU A 70 2.86 -3.26 -9.94
C LEU A 70 1.42 -3.74 -10.11
N ALA A 71 0.81 -3.44 -11.26
CA ALA A 71 -0.55 -3.87 -11.56
C ALA A 71 -0.67 -5.39 -11.55
N PHE A 72 0.28 -6.07 -12.18
CA PHE A 72 0.30 -7.53 -12.25
C PHE A 72 0.59 -8.17 -10.89
N THR A 73 1.67 -7.72 -10.24
CA THR A 73 2.16 -8.34 -9.00
C THR A 73 1.24 -8.08 -7.81
N CYS A 74 0.68 -6.87 -7.73
CA CYS A 74 -0.16 -6.47 -6.60
C CYS A 74 -1.65 -6.61 -6.89
N ARG A 75 -2.01 -7.05 -8.09
CA ARG A 75 -3.40 -7.25 -8.53
C ARG A 75 -4.24 -5.98 -8.40
N ILE A 76 -3.64 -4.85 -8.72
CA ILE A 76 -4.34 -3.56 -8.73
C ILE A 76 -4.55 -3.12 -10.18
N SER A 77 -5.44 -2.14 -10.39
CA SER A 77 -5.69 -1.62 -11.73
C SER A 77 -4.46 -0.89 -12.27
N THR A 78 -4.33 -0.84 -13.59
CA THR A 78 -3.26 -0.09 -14.24
C THR A 78 -3.31 1.39 -13.87
N GLY A 79 -4.51 1.95 -13.72
CA GLY A 79 -4.68 3.33 -13.28
C GLY A 79 -4.13 3.58 -11.89
N GLU A 80 -4.38 2.65 -10.96
CA GLU A 80 -3.87 2.76 -9.59
C GLU A 80 -2.34 2.67 -9.58
N ALA A 81 -1.77 1.74 -10.35
CA ALA A 81 -0.33 1.60 -10.46
C ALA A 81 0.30 2.86 -11.05
N HIS A 82 -0.34 3.45 -12.05
CA HIS A 82 0.13 4.68 -12.66
C HIS A 82 0.15 5.84 -11.65
N ARG A 83 -0.90 5.98 -10.86
CA ARG A 83 -0.96 7.02 -9.84
C ARG A 83 0.13 6.88 -8.80
N ARG A 84 0.44 5.66 -8.36
CA ARG A 84 1.50 5.41 -7.39
C ARG A 84 2.87 5.78 -7.93
N VAL A 85 3.17 5.41 -9.15
CA VAL A 85 4.43 5.77 -9.80
C VAL A 85 4.53 7.28 -10.02
N PHE A 86 3.44 7.91 -10.44
CA PHE A 86 3.38 9.35 -10.65
C PHE A 86 3.63 10.12 -9.35
N VAL A 87 2.99 9.72 -8.27
CA VAL A 87 3.16 10.35 -6.95
C VAL A 87 4.61 10.25 -6.50
N ARG A 88 5.22 9.07 -6.65
CA ARG A 88 6.62 8.87 -6.32
C ARG A 88 7.52 9.85 -7.07
N LYS A 89 7.35 9.94 -8.38
CA LYS A 89 8.18 10.81 -9.23
C LYS A 89 8.04 12.28 -8.85
N ASN A 90 6.85 12.72 -8.52
CA ASN A 90 6.61 14.10 -8.12
C ASN A 90 7.15 14.43 -6.75
N VAL A 91 7.09 13.47 -5.82
CA VAL A 91 7.61 13.63 -4.46
C VAL A 91 9.13 13.60 -4.44
N SER A 92 9.74 12.82 -5.33
CA SER A 92 11.19 12.65 -5.39
C SER A 92 11.94 13.85 -5.95
N HIS A 93 11.25 14.78 -6.56
CA HIS A 93 11.88 15.99 -7.11
C HIS A 93 11.84 17.12 -6.09
N PRO A 94 13.02 17.68 -5.73
CA PRO A 94 13.07 18.84 -4.85
C PRO A 94 12.50 20.09 -5.52
#